data_bc0c4f717a56a6094ce6ef6b1bf5ebaa
#
_entry.id   bc0c4f717a56a6094ce6ef6b1bf5ebaa
#
_cell.length_a   1.000
_cell.length_b   1.000
_cell.length_c   1.000
_cell.angle_alpha   90.00
_cell.angle_beta   90.00
_cell.angle_gamma   90.00
#
_symmetry.space_group_name_H-M   'P 1'
#
loop_
_entity.id
_entity.type
_entity.pdbx_description
1 polymer ?
#
loop_
_entity_poly.entity_id
_entity_poly.type
_entity_poly.pdbx_seq_one_letter_code
_entity_poly.pdbx_strand_id
1 'polypeptide(L)'
;MIKNIILVIIIVGAAILVYIYMKKDTGEMKNVEMLARKGMSVIGGDIAYFGNVRGFYAYPEKEGEYPGVVMIHEWWGLNDNIKDMAQELAKEGYRVLAVDLFGKVAATPDEARAQTAGLDQTKALENLKAATNFLRQAGAPKVASLGWCFGGRQSVELAISGVKLDATVVYYGSGLATTVDKLKPIKWPVLGIFGDKDQSIPTETVRAFELSLNTLGIKNEIYIYPGVGHAFANPSGMNYAPEETKDAWAKTLAFLKESMIK
;
A
#
# COMPACT_ATOMS: atom_id res chain seq x y z
N MET A 1 42.21 -47.57 5.51
CA MET A 1 41.87 -46.40 4.66
C MET A 1 40.46 -46.46 4.07
N ILE A 2 40.02 -47.57 3.48
CA ILE A 2 38.71 -47.69 2.81
C ILE A 2 37.51 -47.49 3.77
N LYS A 3 37.56 -48.01 5.02
CA LYS A 3 36.47 -47.83 6.00
C LYS A 3 36.21 -46.38 6.41
N ASN A 4 37.26 -45.55 6.49
CA ASN A 4 37.09 -44.13 6.86
C ASN A 4 36.54 -43.29 5.70
N ILE A 5 36.79 -43.68 4.45
CA ILE A 5 36.26 -43.01 3.26
C ILE A 5 34.75 -43.27 3.13
N ILE A 6 34.30 -44.50 3.38
CA ILE A 6 32.90 -44.88 3.33
C ILE A 6 32.10 -44.14 4.42
N LEU A 7 32.65 -43.98 5.63
CA LEU A 7 31.99 -43.28 6.72
C LEU A 7 31.80 -41.77 6.42
N VAL A 8 32.81 -41.13 5.82
CA VAL A 8 32.74 -39.71 5.42
C VAL A 8 31.69 -39.49 4.32
N ILE A 9 31.60 -40.39 3.34
CA ILE A 9 30.62 -40.31 2.27
C ILE A 9 29.18 -40.45 2.82
N ILE A 10 28.96 -41.33 3.79
CA ILE A 10 27.64 -41.51 4.43
C ILE A 10 27.24 -40.29 5.24
N ILE A 11 28.16 -39.65 5.99
CA ILE A 11 27.90 -38.46 6.79
C ILE A 11 27.57 -37.25 5.89
N VAL A 12 28.34 -37.07 4.79
CA VAL A 12 28.09 -35.99 3.83
C VAL A 12 26.76 -36.21 3.10
N GLY A 13 26.43 -37.43 2.71
CA GLY A 13 25.18 -37.80 2.09
C GLY A 13 23.97 -37.55 3.01
N ALA A 14 24.09 -37.89 4.29
CA ALA A 14 23.05 -37.61 5.29
C ALA A 14 22.86 -36.11 5.55
N ALA A 15 23.97 -35.35 5.61
CA ALA A 15 23.90 -33.88 5.77
C ALA A 15 23.25 -33.20 4.57
N ILE A 16 23.53 -33.66 3.35
CA ILE A 16 22.89 -33.16 2.12
C ILE A 16 21.40 -33.50 2.10
N LEU A 17 21.01 -34.71 2.49
CA LEU A 17 19.59 -35.11 2.58
C LEU A 17 18.83 -34.31 3.62
N VAL A 18 19.41 -34.06 4.80
CA VAL A 18 18.81 -33.20 5.85
C VAL A 18 18.68 -31.75 5.36
N TYR A 19 19.71 -31.22 4.68
CA TYR A 19 19.64 -29.86 4.11
C TYR A 19 18.57 -29.75 3.04
N ILE A 20 18.44 -30.73 2.14
CA ILE A 20 17.38 -30.76 1.11
C ILE A 20 16.01 -30.89 1.75
N TYR A 21 15.86 -31.74 2.76
CA TYR A 21 14.60 -31.91 3.51
C TYR A 21 14.20 -30.61 4.23
N MET A 22 15.12 -29.99 4.97
CA MET A 22 14.87 -28.71 5.64
C MET A 22 14.54 -27.57 4.65
N LYS A 23 15.21 -27.55 3.47
CA LYS A 23 14.92 -26.56 2.42
C LYS A 23 13.56 -26.79 1.77
N LYS A 24 13.14 -28.06 1.62
CA LYS A 24 11.81 -28.41 1.11
C LYS A 24 10.73 -28.04 2.13
N ASP A 25 10.94 -28.35 3.41
CA ASP A 25 10.00 -28.03 4.50
C ASP A 25 9.80 -26.53 4.68
N THR A 26 10.90 -25.72 4.59
CA THR A 26 10.78 -24.27 4.64
C THR A 26 10.07 -23.67 3.42
N GLY A 27 10.20 -24.31 2.24
CA GLY A 27 9.48 -23.93 1.02
C GLY A 27 7.98 -24.25 1.10
N GLU A 28 7.64 -25.42 1.61
CA GLU A 28 6.25 -25.84 1.80
C GLU A 28 5.57 -25.04 2.91
N MET A 29 6.24 -24.76 4.04
CA MET A 29 5.68 -23.88 5.09
C MET A 29 5.45 -22.47 4.60
N LYS A 30 6.36 -21.88 3.81
CA LYS A 30 6.15 -20.56 3.19
C LYS A 30 4.96 -20.56 2.23
N ASN A 31 4.79 -21.62 1.44
CA ASN A 31 3.65 -21.76 0.53
C ASN A 31 2.33 -21.98 1.27
N VAL A 32 2.31 -22.78 2.35
CA VAL A 32 1.13 -22.98 3.19
C VAL A 32 0.76 -21.69 3.92
N GLU A 33 1.74 -20.94 4.42
CA GLU A 33 1.50 -19.64 5.07
C GLU A 33 0.99 -18.59 4.07
N MET A 34 1.50 -18.59 2.83
CA MET A 34 1.03 -17.72 1.75
C MET A 34 -0.38 -18.11 1.27
N LEU A 35 -0.69 -19.42 1.16
CA LEU A 35 -2.02 -19.93 0.81
C LEU A 35 -3.02 -19.72 1.95
N ALA A 36 -2.59 -19.84 3.22
CA ALA A 36 -3.43 -19.56 4.37
C ALA A 36 -3.83 -18.06 4.47
N ARG A 37 -2.97 -17.14 4.00
CA ARG A 37 -3.29 -15.70 3.95
C ARG A 37 -4.30 -15.36 2.85
N LYS A 38 -4.29 -16.05 1.73
CA LYS A 38 -5.18 -15.80 0.56
C LYS A 38 -6.67 -16.12 0.79
N GLY A 39 -7.04 -16.56 1.97
CA GLY A 39 -8.41 -16.92 2.35
C GLY A 39 -8.78 -16.50 3.75
N MET A 40 -8.12 -15.48 4.34
CA MET A 40 -8.47 -15.03 5.69
C MET A 40 -9.91 -14.52 5.74
N SER A 41 -10.68 -14.98 6.70
CA SER A 41 -11.92 -14.33 7.12
C SER A 41 -11.58 -12.94 7.64
N VAL A 42 -12.36 -11.94 7.24
CA VAL A 42 -12.15 -10.54 7.64
C VAL A 42 -13.40 -9.97 8.27
N ILE A 43 -13.20 -9.08 9.25
CA ILE A 43 -14.24 -8.25 9.83
C ILE A 43 -14.11 -6.87 9.20
N GLY A 44 -15.23 -6.31 8.72
CA GLY A 44 -15.28 -4.97 8.14
C GLY A 44 -16.50 -4.20 8.61
N GLY A 45 -16.35 -2.90 8.83
CA GLY A 45 -17.45 -2.04 9.24
C GLY A 45 -17.05 -0.58 9.40
N ASP A 46 -18.06 0.29 9.42
CA ASP A 46 -17.85 1.70 9.63
C ASP A 46 -17.49 1.99 11.09
N ILE A 47 -16.42 2.75 11.31
CA ILE A 47 -15.89 3.10 12.64
C ILE A 47 -15.63 4.60 12.75
N ALA A 48 -15.91 5.19 13.91
CA ALA A 48 -15.44 6.54 14.23
C ALA A 48 -13.96 6.47 14.66
N TYR A 49 -13.12 7.28 14.03
CA TYR A 49 -11.66 7.30 14.30
C TYR A 49 -11.09 8.72 14.50
N PHE A 50 -11.83 9.76 14.11
CA PHE A 50 -11.44 11.15 14.25
C PHE A 50 -12.66 12.01 14.60
N GLY A 51 -12.90 12.24 15.88
CA GLY A 51 -14.13 12.90 16.34
C GLY A 51 -15.37 12.18 15.82
N ASN A 52 -16.22 12.90 15.07
CA ASN A 52 -17.40 12.31 14.43
C ASN A 52 -17.15 11.76 13.02
N VAL A 53 -15.91 11.85 12.51
CA VAL A 53 -15.58 11.31 11.20
C VAL A 53 -15.54 9.79 11.27
N ARG A 54 -16.26 9.17 10.36
CA ARG A 54 -16.30 7.71 10.21
C ARG A 54 -15.53 7.30 8.98
N GLY A 55 -14.77 6.22 9.09
CA GLY A 55 -14.15 5.52 7.99
C GLY A 55 -14.61 4.06 7.97
N PHE A 56 -14.12 3.29 7.03
CA PHE A 56 -14.36 1.86 6.97
C PHE A 56 -13.09 1.12 7.42
N TYR A 57 -13.23 0.31 8.49
CA TYR A 57 -12.14 -0.46 9.05
C TYR A 57 -12.32 -1.93 8.73
N ALA A 58 -11.32 -2.54 8.08
CA ALA A 58 -11.28 -3.97 7.76
C ALA A 58 -10.00 -4.60 8.33
N TYR A 59 -10.13 -5.80 8.90
CA TYR A 59 -9.00 -6.50 9.51
C TYR A 59 -9.25 -8.01 9.54
N PRO A 60 -8.19 -8.86 9.60
CA PRO A 60 -8.34 -10.30 9.75
C PRO A 60 -9.10 -10.66 11.03
N GLU A 61 -10.09 -11.57 10.91
CA GLU A 61 -10.87 -12.05 12.07
C GLU A 61 -10.01 -12.81 13.07
N LYS A 62 -9.02 -13.55 12.58
CA LYS A 62 -8.08 -14.26 13.42
C LYS A 62 -7.17 -13.27 14.16
N GLU A 63 -7.06 -13.43 15.47
CA GLU A 63 -6.11 -12.65 16.28
C GLU A 63 -4.68 -12.80 15.78
N GLY A 64 -3.92 -11.70 15.81
CA GLY A 64 -2.54 -11.65 15.36
C GLY A 64 -1.99 -10.23 15.25
N GLU A 65 -0.68 -10.15 15.08
CA GLU A 65 0.00 -8.89 14.79
C GLU A 65 -0.06 -8.62 13.28
N TYR A 66 -0.88 -7.66 12.88
CA TYR A 66 -1.06 -7.27 11.49
C TYR A 66 -0.65 -5.81 11.29
N PRO A 67 0.18 -5.50 10.26
CA PRO A 67 0.50 -4.12 9.94
C PRO A 67 -0.72 -3.35 9.48
N GLY A 68 -0.70 -2.04 9.70
CA GLY A 68 -1.79 -1.13 9.36
C GLY A 68 -1.59 -0.45 8.00
N VAL A 69 -2.67 -0.15 7.30
CA VAL A 69 -2.67 0.67 6.09
C VAL A 69 -3.76 1.74 6.19
N VAL A 70 -3.36 3.00 6.13
CA VAL A 70 -4.27 4.13 5.89
C VAL A 70 -4.57 4.15 4.41
N MET A 71 -5.79 3.77 4.03
CA MET A 71 -6.24 3.71 2.65
C MET A 71 -7.03 4.97 2.31
N ILE A 72 -6.64 5.67 1.24
CA ILE A 72 -7.14 7.00 0.91
C ILE A 72 -7.83 6.95 -0.45
N HIS A 73 -9.12 7.28 -0.43
CA HIS A 73 -10.01 7.24 -1.59
C HIS A 73 -9.64 8.24 -2.69
N GLU A 74 -10.18 8.04 -3.87
CA GLU A 74 -10.12 9.00 -4.97
C GLU A 74 -11.00 10.24 -4.71
N TRP A 75 -11.10 11.13 -5.66
CA TRP A 75 -11.91 12.35 -5.57
C TRP A 75 -13.42 12.14 -5.37
N TRP A 76 -13.89 10.90 -5.54
CA TRP A 76 -15.31 10.52 -5.35
C TRP A 76 -15.72 10.46 -3.87
N GLY A 77 -14.80 10.30 -2.94
CA GLY A 77 -15.07 10.00 -1.54
C GLY A 77 -14.99 8.51 -1.21
N LEU A 78 -15.32 8.16 0.02
CA LEU A 78 -15.27 6.78 0.52
C LEU A 78 -16.45 5.96 -0.03
N ASN A 79 -16.33 5.49 -1.26
CA ASN A 79 -17.32 4.66 -1.94
C ASN A 79 -17.10 3.16 -1.71
N ASP A 80 -18.03 2.33 -2.21
CA ASP A 80 -17.99 0.88 -2.01
C ASP A 80 -16.74 0.24 -2.64
N ASN A 81 -16.26 0.73 -3.79
CA ASN A 81 -15.02 0.23 -4.39
C ASN A 81 -13.82 0.33 -3.43
N ILE A 82 -13.69 1.44 -2.71
CA ILE A 82 -12.59 1.62 -1.72
C ILE A 82 -12.81 0.72 -0.50
N LYS A 83 -14.06 0.52 -0.06
CA LYS A 83 -14.39 -0.41 1.04
C LYS A 83 -14.08 -1.86 0.65
N ASP A 84 -14.37 -2.26 -0.59
CA ASP A 84 -14.03 -3.59 -1.12
C ASP A 84 -12.51 -3.78 -1.20
N MET A 85 -11.77 -2.79 -1.69
CA MET A 85 -10.31 -2.80 -1.70
C MET A 85 -9.72 -2.91 -0.30
N ALA A 86 -10.34 -2.28 0.71
CA ALA A 86 -9.91 -2.41 2.09
C ALA A 86 -10.12 -3.84 2.62
N GLN A 87 -11.23 -4.49 2.27
CA GLN A 87 -11.47 -5.88 2.63
C GLN A 87 -10.50 -6.83 1.91
N GLU A 88 -10.24 -6.62 0.62
CA GLU A 88 -9.26 -7.43 -0.14
C GLU A 88 -7.86 -7.31 0.47
N LEU A 89 -7.42 -6.11 0.84
CA LEU A 89 -6.12 -5.94 1.48
C LEU A 89 -6.10 -6.55 2.90
N ALA A 90 -7.22 -6.53 3.62
CA ALA A 90 -7.33 -7.18 4.92
C ALA A 90 -7.23 -8.71 4.82
N LYS A 91 -7.73 -9.34 3.75
CA LYS A 91 -7.56 -10.78 3.48
C LYS A 91 -6.08 -11.17 3.29
N GLU A 92 -5.24 -10.22 2.90
CA GLU A 92 -3.78 -10.38 2.76
C GLU A 92 -3.02 -10.19 4.10
N GLY A 93 -3.74 -9.99 5.21
CA GLY A 93 -3.16 -9.89 6.55
C GLY A 93 -2.79 -8.47 6.96
N TYR A 94 -3.61 -7.49 6.61
CA TYR A 94 -3.45 -6.09 7.02
C TYR A 94 -4.65 -5.59 7.83
N ARG A 95 -4.42 -4.64 8.72
CA ARG A 95 -5.46 -3.80 9.33
C ARG A 95 -5.62 -2.57 8.45
N VAL A 96 -6.76 -2.40 7.81
CA VAL A 96 -6.97 -1.34 6.81
C VAL A 96 -8.02 -0.36 7.32
N LEU A 97 -7.65 0.91 7.45
CA LEU A 97 -8.60 1.99 7.69
C LEU A 97 -8.74 2.81 6.41
N ALA A 98 -9.84 2.62 5.70
CA ALA A 98 -10.24 3.49 4.60
C ALA A 98 -10.86 4.75 5.19
N VAL A 99 -10.16 5.87 5.02
CA VAL A 99 -10.54 7.17 5.60
C VAL A 99 -11.64 7.85 4.78
N ASP A 100 -12.42 8.70 5.43
CA ASP A 100 -13.33 9.62 4.74
C ASP A 100 -12.85 11.06 4.94
N LEU A 101 -12.44 11.72 3.84
CA LEU A 101 -11.97 13.10 3.84
C LEU A 101 -13.07 14.11 3.44
N PHE A 102 -14.23 13.65 2.97
CA PHE A 102 -15.29 14.51 2.44
C PHE A 102 -16.62 14.41 3.19
N GLY A 103 -16.86 13.33 3.93
CA GLY A 103 -18.12 13.06 4.62
C GLY A 103 -19.29 12.68 3.69
N LYS A 104 -19.02 12.51 2.40
CA LYS A 104 -20.00 12.10 1.38
C LYS A 104 -19.31 11.50 0.16
N VAL A 105 -20.08 10.71 -0.60
CA VAL A 105 -19.69 10.22 -1.94
C VAL A 105 -20.32 11.13 -2.99
N ALA A 106 -19.50 11.66 -3.90
CA ALA A 106 -19.98 12.46 -5.01
C ALA A 106 -20.67 11.58 -6.06
N ALA A 107 -21.84 12.00 -6.53
CA ALA A 107 -22.59 11.31 -7.57
C ALA A 107 -22.20 11.77 -8.99
N THR A 108 -21.60 12.95 -9.13
CA THR A 108 -21.21 13.54 -10.42
C THR A 108 -19.76 14.06 -10.38
N PRO A 109 -19.10 14.19 -11.56
CA PRO A 109 -17.78 14.81 -11.61
C PRO A 109 -17.73 16.26 -11.08
N ASP A 110 -18.82 17.01 -11.23
CA ASP A 110 -18.89 18.39 -10.71
C ASP A 110 -18.94 18.42 -9.19
N GLU A 111 -19.69 17.52 -8.56
CA GLU A 111 -19.68 17.34 -7.12
C GLU A 111 -18.30 16.89 -6.61
N ALA A 112 -17.65 15.94 -7.29
CA ALA A 112 -16.31 15.48 -6.94
C ALA A 112 -15.28 16.60 -7.05
N ARG A 113 -15.38 17.45 -8.08
CA ARG A 113 -14.53 18.64 -8.26
C ARG A 113 -14.78 19.67 -7.15
N ALA A 114 -16.05 19.94 -6.84
CA ALA A 114 -16.42 20.90 -5.81
C ALA A 114 -15.92 20.48 -4.42
N GLN A 115 -16.10 19.20 -4.02
CA GLN A 115 -15.64 18.72 -2.72
C GLN A 115 -14.10 18.71 -2.62
N THR A 116 -13.41 18.39 -3.71
CA THR A 116 -11.94 18.44 -3.75
C THR A 116 -11.42 19.88 -3.65
N ALA A 117 -12.05 20.82 -4.36
CA ALA A 117 -11.69 22.25 -4.31
C ALA A 117 -11.99 22.89 -2.95
N GLY A 118 -13.04 22.44 -2.26
CA GLY A 118 -13.42 22.90 -0.92
C GLY A 118 -12.70 22.24 0.24
N LEU A 119 -11.76 21.33 -0.02
CA LEU A 119 -11.07 20.62 1.04
C LEU A 119 -10.18 21.55 1.88
N ASP A 120 -10.40 21.54 3.18
CA ASP A 120 -9.45 22.10 4.15
C ASP A 120 -8.28 21.11 4.31
N GLN A 121 -7.14 21.42 3.68
CA GLN A 121 -5.97 20.55 3.67
C GLN A 121 -5.39 20.31 5.08
N THR A 122 -5.52 21.30 5.99
CA THR A 122 -5.07 21.14 7.39
C THR A 122 -5.90 20.10 8.11
N LYS A 123 -7.24 20.19 8.00
CA LYS A 123 -8.13 19.20 8.59
C LYS A 123 -7.99 17.82 7.95
N ALA A 124 -7.79 17.76 6.63
CA ALA A 124 -7.52 16.51 5.95
C ALA A 124 -6.25 15.84 6.50
N LEU A 125 -5.20 16.61 6.74
CA LEU A 125 -3.96 16.10 7.30
C LEU A 125 -4.12 15.65 8.77
N GLU A 126 -4.89 16.40 9.58
CA GLU A 126 -5.26 15.98 10.96
C GLU A 126 -6.02 14.66 10.95
N ASN A 127 -6.98 14.49 10.03
CA ASN A 127 -7.72 13.25 9.83
C ASN A 127 -6.79 12.08 9.50
N LEU A 128 -5.87 12.23 8.53
CA LEU A 128 -4.90 11.20 8.15
C LEU A 128 -3.93 10.84 9.29
N LYS A 129 -3.52 11.83 10.08
CA LYS A 129 -2.72 11.61 11.30
C LYS A 129 -3.50 10.82 12.35
N ALA A 130 -4.78 11.16 12.55
CA ALA A 130 -5.65 10.42 13.45
C ALA A 130 -5.86 8.97 12.99
N ALA A 131 -6.02 8.73 11.68
CA ALA A 131 -6.11 7.40 11.11
C ALA A 131 -4.83 6.56 11.37
N THR A 132 -3.66 7.18 11.22
CA THR A 132 -2.38 6.55 11.53
C THR A 132 -2.29 6.15 13.01
N ASN A 133 -2.71 7.06 13.90
CA ASN A 133 -2.73 6.81 15.34
C ASN A 133 -3.75 5.72 15.72
N PHE A 134 -4.93 5.74 15.12
CA PHE A 134 -5.95 4.71 15.32
C PHE A 134 -5.40 3.31 15.00
N LEU A 135 -4.76 3.12 13.85
CA LEU A 135 -4.18 1.83 13.48
C LEU A 135 -3.11 1.36 14.47
N ARG A 136 -2.27 2.28 14.98
CA ARG A 136 -1.29 1.95 16.02
C ARG A 136 -1.93 1.54 17.34
N GLN A 137 -2.95 2.26 17.78
CA GLN A 137 -3.72 1.93 18.97
C GLN A 137 -4.48 0.60 18.82
N ALA A 138 -4.88 0.26 17.58
CA ALA A 138 -5.45 -1.04 17.24
C ALA A 138 -4.41 -2.17 17.19
N GLY A 139 -3.15 -1.92 17.54
CA GLY A 139 -2.08 -2.92 17.64
C GLY A 139 -1.30 -3.16 16.34
N ALA A 140 -1.37 -2.23 15.36
CA ALA A 140 -0.53 -2.35 14.17
C ALA A 140 0.94 -1.97 14.49
N PRO A 141 1.91 -2.90 14.35
CA PRO A 141 3.32 -2.64 14.66
C PRO A 141 3.98 -1.67 13.67
N LYS A 142 3.51 -1.66 12.44
CA LYS A 142 3.93 -0.77 11.35
C LYS A 142 2.71 -0.19 10.66
N VAL A 143 2.81 1.02 10.09
CA VAL A 143 1.71 1.68 9.37
C VAL A 143 2.20 2.25 8.05
N ALA A 144 1.52 1.89 6.96
CA ALA A 144 1.71 2.47 5.63
C ALA A 144 0.56 3.39 5.24
N SER A 145 0.80 4.24 4.23
CA SER A 145 -0.26 4.94 3.49
C SER A 145 -0.39 4.37 2.07
N LEU A 146 -1.61 4.33 1.56
CA LEU A 146 -1.94 3.89 0.21
C LEU A 146 -3.09 4.74 -0.32
N GLY A 147 -2.94 5.34 -1.50
CA GLY A 147 -4.00 6.13 -2.08
C GLY A 147 -3.95 6.22 -3.60
N TRP A 148 -5.12 6.51 -4.19
CA TRP A 148 -5.33 6.63 -5.64
C TRP A 148 -5.74 8.05 -6.02
N CYS A 149 -5.24 8.59 -7.12
CA CYS A 149 -5.59 9.90 -7.66
C CYS A 149 -5.44 11.02 -6.60
N PHE A 150 -6.53 11.64 -6.18
CA PHE A 150 -6.58 12.55 -5.03
C PHE A 150 -5.95 11.92 -3.78
N GLY A 151 -6.31 10.67 -3.47
CA GLY A 151 -5.73 9.92 -2.35
C GLY A 151 -4.25 9.62 -2.50
N GLY A 152 -3.77 9.45 -3.72
CA GLY A 152 -2.34 9.31 -4.01
C GLY A 152 -1.56 10.58 -3.63
N ARG A 153 -2.10 11.77 -3.95
CA ARG A 153 -1.57 13.04 -3.46
C ARG A 153 -1.59 13.10 -1.94
N GLN A 154 -2.72 12.76 -1.31
CA GLN A 154 -2.85 12.81 0.14
C GLN A 154 -1.92 11.82 0.86
N SER A 155 -1.58 10.69 0.21
CA SER A 155 -0.57 9.76 0.71
C SER A 155 0.82 10.41 0.80
N VAL A 156 1.21 11.20 -0.21
CA VAL A 156 2.45 11.99 -0.19
C VAL A 156 2.38 13.11 0.86
N GLU A 157 1.25 13.85 0.94
CA GLU A 157 1.07 14.91 1.94
C GLU A 157 1.19 14.36 3.37
N LEU A 158 0.65 13.18 3.65
CA LEU A 158 0.82 12.50 4.93
C LEU A 158 2.30 12.13 5.16
N ALA A 159 2.97 11.61 4.14
CA ALA A 159 4.37 11.21 4.24
C ALA A 159 5.32 12.39 4.54
N ILE A 160 5.07 13.57 3.96
CA ILE A 160 5.89 14.76 4.21
C ILE A 160 5.48 15.53 5.48
N SER A 161 4.41 15.15 6.14
CA SER A 161 3.85 15.85 7.30
C SER A 161 4.64 15.66 8.61
N GLY A 162 5.68 14.85 8.58
CA GLY A 162 6.46 14.48 9.77
C GLY A 162 5.87 13.34 10.60
N VAL A 163 4.71 12.79 10.24
CA VAL A 163 4.20 11.55 10.84
C VAL A 163 5.06 10.39 10.39
N LYS A 164 5.54 9.58 11.34
CA LYS A 164 6.28 8.38 11.01
C LYS A 164 5.36 7.36 10.34
N LEU A 165 5.70 6.97 9.13
CA LEU A 165 5.17 5.80 8.43
C LEU A 165 6.28 4.75 8.28
N ASP A 166 5.91 3.58 7.78
CA ASP A 166 6.84 2.49 7.49
C ASP A 166 6.87 2.16 5.98
N ALA A 167 5.88 2.64 5.22
CA ALA A 167 5.84 2.62 3.76
C ALA A 167 4.83 3.65 3.23
N THR A 168 5.00 4.08 1.97
CA THR A 168 4.05 4.95 1.26
C THR A 168 3.80 4.42 -0.14
N VAL A 169 2.54 4.29 -0.52
CA VAL A 169 2.11 3.85 -1.86
C VAL A 169 1.27 4.94 -2.52
N VAL A 170 1.63 5.26 -3.75
CA VAL A 170 1.04 6.36 -4.52
C VAL A 170 0.61 5.84 -5.89
N TYR A 171 -0.69 5.75 -6.13
CA TYR A 171 -1.24 5.50 -7.46
C TYR A 171 -1.64 6.81 -8.12
N TYR A 172 -1.03 7.13 -9.23
CA TYR A 172 -1.31 8.32 -10.07
C TYR A 172 -1.71 9.57 -9.26
N GLY A 173 -0.98 9.84 -8.19
CA GLY A 173 -1.20 11.01 -7.33
C GLY A 173 -0.81 12.30 -8.04
N SER A 174 -1.75 13.23 -8.18
CA SER A 174 -1.47 14.56 -8.75
C SER A 174 -0.76 15.46 -7.75
N GLY A 175 -0.05 16.48 -8.25
CA GLY A 175 0.62 17.46 -7.38
C GLY A 175 1.76 16.87 -6.55
N LEU A 176 2.50 15.92 -7.11
CA LEU A 176 3.67 15.31 -6.47
C LEU A 176 4.67 16.37 -6.02
N ALA A 177 5.17 16.22 -4.80
CA ALA A 177 6.33 16.97 -4.35
C ALA A 177 7.58 16.51 -5.12
N THR A 178 8.17 17.38 -5.91
CA THR A 178 9.30 17.04 -6.79
C THR A 178 10.64 17.67 -6.33
N THR A 179 10.65 18.29 -5.16
CA THR A 179 11.87 18.90 -4.63
C THR A 179 12.41 18.12 -3.45
N VAL A 180 13.73 17.98 -3.39
CA VAL A 180 14.45 17.31 -2.31
C VAL A 180 14.02 17.85 -0.95
N ASP A 181 13.91 19.17 -0.79
CA ASP A 181 13.56 19.77 0.51
C ASP A 181 12.19 19.35 1.02
N LYS A 182 11.19 19.27 0.14
CA LYS A 182 9.85 18.80 0.53
C LYS A 182 9.81 17.32 0.94
N LEU A 183 10.65 16.49 0.32
CA LEU A 183 10.68 15.05 0.56
C LEU A 183 11.58 14.63 1.73
N LYS A 184 12.39 15.53 2.30
CA LYS A 184 13.29 15.26 3.44
C LYS A 184 12.63 14.55 4.64
N PRO A 185 11.34 14.79 4.99
CA PRO A 185 10.70 14.08 6.10
C PRO A 185 10.53 12.57 5.85
N ILE A 186 10.48 12.12 4.61
CA ILE A 186 10.30 10.69 4.28
C ILE A 186 11.59 9.92 4.61
N LYS A 187 11.48 8.84 5.40
CA LYS A 187 12.60 8.00 5.83
C LYS A 187 12.35 6.50 5.61
N TRP A 188 11.32 6.15 4.85
CA TRP A 188 10.84 4.80 4.58
C TRP A 188 10.64 4.59 3.08
N PRO A 189 10.48 3.33 2.63
CA PRO A 189 10.29 3.01 1.21
C PRO A 189 9.03 3.65 0.62
N VAL A 190 9.10 4.01 -0.67
CA VAL A 190 8.01 4.59 -1.46
C VAL A 190 7.77 3.77 -2.72
N LEU A 191 6.51 3.40 -2.96
CA LEU A 191 6.04 2.83 -4.22
C LEU A 191 5.22 3.87 -4.98
N GLY A 192 5.56 4.11 -6.24
CA GLY A 192 4.81 4.97 -7.14
C GLY A 192 4.34 4.22 -8.39
N ILE A 193 3.07 4.37 -8.74
CA ILE A 193 2.41 3.70 -9.85
C ILE A 193 1.70 4.74 -10.72
N PHE A 194 2.11 4.85 -11.98
CA PHE A 194 1.69 5.91 -12.91
C PHE A 194 1.45 5.35 -14.31
N GLY A 195 0.79 6.12 -15.16
CA GLY A 195 0.61 5.81 -16.59
C GLY A 195 1.34 6.83 -17.47
N ASP A 196 1.88 6.41 -18.62
CA ASP A 196 2.60 7.31 -19.54
C ASP A 196 1.66 8.19 -20.39
N LYS A 197 0.35 7.87 -20.42
CA LYS A 197 -0.70 8.65 -21.07
C LYS A 197 -1.50 9.51 -20.11
N ASP A 198 -1.05 9.62 -18.86
CA ASP A 198 -1.69 10.48 -17.87
C ASP A 198 -1.40 11.95 -18.18
N GLN A 199 -2.42 12.66 -18.69
CA GLN A 199 -2.30 14.09 -19.02
C GLN A 199 -2.27 14.99 -17.78
N SER A 200 -2.72 14.50 -16.63
CA SER A 200 -2.73 15.23 -15.37
C SER A 200 -1.40 15.14 -14.64
N ILE A 201 -0.63 14.09 -14.92
CA ILE A 201 0.67 13.81 -14.26
C ILE A 201 1.69 13.46 -15.34
N PRO A 202 2.33 14.46 -15.96
CA PRO A 202 3.35 14.20 -16.96
C PRO A 202 4.48 13.32 -16.44
N THR A 203 5.02 12.45 -17.29
CA THR A 203 6.11 11.53 -16.91
C THR A 203 7.35 12.25 -16.39
N GLU A 204 7.61 13.48 -16.85
CA GLU A 204 8.69 14.33 -16.34
C GLU A 204 8.50 14.66 -14.85
N THR A 205 7.25 14.89 -14.41
CA THR A 205 6.93 15.11 -12.98
C THR A 205 7.20 13.86 -12.16
N VAL A 206 6.83 12.69 -12.70
CA VAL A 206 7.10 11.39 -12.04
C VAL A 206 8.61 11.14 -11.91
N ARG A 207 9.37 11.41 -12.99
CA ARG A 207 10.83 11.27 -12.98
C ARG A 207 11.51 12.26 -12.03
N ALA A 208 11.02 13.50 -11.92
CA ALA A 208 11.53 14.48 -10.96
C ALA A 208 11.26 14.05 -9.50
N PHE A 209 10.09 13.44 -9.23
CA PHE A 209 9.79 12.83 -7.93
C PHE A 209 10.77 11.69 -7.61
N GLU A 210 10.95 10.73 -8.53
CA GLU A 210 11.88 9.62 -8.42
C GLU A 210 13.32 10.10 -8.16
N LEU A 211 13.79 11.07 -8.96
CA LEU A 211 15.13 11.66 -8.81
C LEU A 211 15.33 12.26 -7.42
N SER A 212 14.33 12.97 -6.90
CA SER A 212 14.41 13.59 -5.57
C SER A 212 14.43 12.55 -4.44
N LEU A 213 13.67 11.45 -4.57
CA LEU A 213 13.76 10.31 -3.65
C LEU A 213 15.14 9.65 -3.67
N ASN A 214 15.67 9.41 -4.88
CA ASN A 214 17.02 8.86 -5.08
C ASN A 214 18.11 9.76 -4.49
N THR A 215 18.01 11.08 -4.68
CA THR A 215 18.94 12.06 -4.11
C THR A 215 18.97 12.02 -2.57
N LEU A 216 17.84 11.70 -1.95
CA LEU A 216 17.72 11.53 -0.51
C LEU A 216 18.11 10.12 -0.01
N GLY A 217 18.45 9.20 -0.90
CA GLY A 217 18.75 7.81 -0.56
C GLY A 217 17.51 7.04 -0.08
N ILE A 218 16.30 7.51 -0.42
CA ILE A 218 15.06 6.83 -0.05
C ILE A 218 14.85 5.66 -1.00
N LYS A 219 14.72 4.43 -0.46
CA LYS A 219 14.36 3.26 -1.24
C LYS A 219 13.03 3.51 -1.94
N ASN A 220 12.97 3.36 -3.25
CA ASN A 220 11.75 3.57 -4.00
C ASN A 220 11.64 2.63 -5.20
N GLU A 221 10.40 2.37 -5.60
CA GLU A 221 10.03 1.63 -6.79
C GLU A 221 9.01 2.47 -7.55
N ILE A 222 9.39 2.98 -8.73
CA ILE A 222 8.53 3.83 -9.55
C ILE A 222 8.22 3.12 -10.86
N TYR A 223 6.96 2.76 -11.06
CA TYR A 223 6.46 2.10 -12.25
C TYR A 223 5.63 3.07 -13.08
N ILE A 224 6.00 3.21 -14.36
CA ILE A 224 5.26 3.98 -15.36
C ILE A 224 4.76 2.98 -16.41
N TYR A 225 3.46 2.71 -16.40
CA TYR A 225 2.82 1.76 -17.30
C TYR A 225 2.61 2.38 -18.66
N PRO A 226 3.07 1.70 -19.75
CA PRO A 226 2.91 2.23 -21.10
C PRO A 226 1.46 2.12 -21.57
N GLY A 227 0.99 3.12 -22.30
CA GLY A 227 -0.31 3.11 -22.98
C GLY A 227 -1.51 3.42 -22.09
N VAL A 228 -1.35 3.56 -20.77
CA VAL A 228 -2.46 3.81 -19.84
C VAL A 228 -2.47 5.25 -19.32
N GLY A 229 -3.68 5.75 -19.07
CA GLY A 229 -3.92 7.12 -18.60
C GLY A 229 -4.21 7.21 -17.11
N HIS A 230 -4.69 8.40 -16.70
CA HIS A 230 -5.10 8.66 -15.32
C HIS A 230 -6.20 7.69 -14.86
N ALA A 231 -6.12 7.24 -13.60
CA ALA A 231 -7.10 6.34 -12.97
C ALA A 231 -7.27 4.97 -13.67
N PHE A 232 -6.21 4.46 -14.32
CA PHE A 232 -6.26 3.18 -15.02
C PHE A 232 -6.59 1.98 -14.10
N ALA A 233 -6.35 2.11 -12.80
CA ALA A 233 -6.67 1.08 -11.81
C ALA A 233 -8.07 1.23 -11.17
N ASN A 234 -8.92 2.13 -11.67
CA ASN A 234 -10.28 2.29 -11.21
C ASN A 234 -11.24 1.48 -12.11
N PRO A 235 -11.86 0.38 -11.62
CA PRO A 235 -12.72 -0.47 -12.45
C PRO A 235 -14.00 0.21 -12.95
N SER A 236 -14.39 1.33 -12.31
CA SER A 236 -15.54 2.15 -12.76
C SER A 236 -15.12 3.29 -13.70
N GLY A 237 -13.83 3.47 -13.96
CA GLY A 237 -13.29 4.56 -14.76
C GLY A 237 -13.21 4.23 -16.25
N MET A 238 -13.31 5.25 -17.11
CA MET A 238 -13.21 5.10 -18.57
C MET A 238 -11.81 4.63 -19.04
N ASN A 239 -10.78 4.84 -18.23
CA ASN A 239 -9.40 4.47 -18.54
C ASN A 239 -9.00 3.13 -17.91
N TYR A 240 -9.97 2.35 -17.40
CA TYR A 240 -9.66 1.10 -16.72
C TYR A 240 -8.86 0.14 -17.60
N ALA A 241 -7.71 -0.28 -17.10
CA ALA A 241 -6.80 -1.22 -17.75
C ALA A 241 -6.60 -2.44 -16.84
N PRO A 242 -7.37 -3.53 -17.04
CA PRO A 242 -7.44 -4.64 -16.08
C PRO A 242 -6.11 -5.38 -15.88
N GLU A 243 -5.33 -5.58 -16.94
CA GLU A 243 -4.05 -6.30 -16.82
C GLU A 243 -3.00 -5.47 -16.07
N GLU A 244 -2.87 -4.18 -16.40
CA GLU A 244 -1.98 -3.25 -15.71
C GLU A 244 -2.41 -3.04 -14.25
N THR A 245 -3.73 -3.02 -13.99
CA THR A 245 -4.28 -2.92 -12.63
C THR A 245 -3.91 -4.14 -11.81
N LYS A 246 -4.04 -5.34 -12.37
CA LYS A 246 -3.68 -6.59 -11.70
C LYS A 246 -2.19 -6.66 -11.40
N ASP A 247 -1.35 -6.27 -12.35
CA ASP A 247 0.11 -6.23 -12.18
C ASP A 247 0.51 -5.18 -11.13
N ALA A 248 -0.07 -3.96 -11.19
CA ALA A 248 0.16 -2.90 -10.21
C ALA A 248 -0.25 -3.33 -8.78
N TRP A 249 -1.37 -4.05 -8.65
CA TRP A 249 -1.80 -4.58 -7.36
C TRP A 249 -0.86 -5.65 -6.84
N ALA A 250 -0.39 -6.57 -7.69
CA ALA A 250 0.60 -7.57 -7.31
C ALA A 250 1.92 -6.93 -6.82
N LYS A 251 2.40 -5.88 -7.49
CA LYS A 251 3.55 -5.08 -7.06
C LYS A 251 3.31 -4.40 -5.71
N THR A 252 2.12 -3.85 -5.51
CA THR A 252 1.72 -3.23 -4.24
C THR A 252 1.76 -4.24 -3.08
N LEU A 253 1.20 -5.43 -3.28
CA LEU A 253 1.24 -6.49 -2.27
C LEU A 253 2.67 -6.95 -1.96
N ALA A 254 3.51 -7.11 -2.99
CA ALA A 254 4.92 -7.47 -2.83
C ALA A 254 5.69 -6.40 -2.04
N PHE A 255 5.53 -5.12 -2.40
CA PHE A 255 6.15 -3.99 -1.75
C PHE A 255 5.71 -3.85 -0.28
N LEU A 256 4.41 -3.92 0.00
CA LEU A 256 3.88 -3.85 1.36
C LEU A 256 4.39 -5.03 2.21
N LYS A 257 4.42 -6.23 1.65
CA LYS A 257 4.95 -7.41 2.35
C LYS A 257 6.42 -7.23 2.72
N GLU A 258 7.22 -6.74 1.79
CA GLU A 258 8.65 -6.51 2.04
C GLU A 258 8.88 -5.42 3.09
N SER A 259 8.14 -4.32 3.03
CA SER A 259 8.33 -3.15 3.90
C SER A 259 7.72 -3.33 5.28
N MET A 260 6.60 -4.08 5.39
CA MET A 260 5.75 -4.10 6.56
C MET A 260 5.82 -5.40 7.37
N ILE A 261 6.18 -6.54 6.75
CA ILE A 261 6.06 -7.87 7.40
C ILE A 261 7.44 -8.48 7.67
N LYS A 262 8.46 -8.08 6.92
CA LYS A 262 9.84 -8.57 7.12
C LYS A 262 10.60 -7.81 8.21
#